data_47b157cdc385143bcf0c5db4cd1bfd72
#
_entry.id   47b157cdc385143bcf0c5db4cd1bfd72
#
_cell.length_a   1.000
_cell.length_b   1.000
_cell.length_c   1.000
_cell.angle_alpha   90.00
_cell.angle_beta   90.00
_cell.angle_gamma   90.00
#
_symmetry.space_group_name_H-M   'P 1'
#
loop_
_entity.id
_entity.type
_entity.pdbx_description
1 polymer ?
#
loop_
_entity_poly.entity_id
_entity_poly.type
_entity_poly.pdbx_seq_one_letter_code
_entity_poly.pdbx_strand_id
1 'polypeptide(L)'
;MKIAIFIDNENIQGVDCRNLENGNPGIGGTEYCILLLAQIYKKIYSDDEIVLLATTQGMLPEVDTVEVISDPLEIGRKFRQIQADMLLISAVYRGEPLSQEFFDMIDTNKIKTIFWGHNFYLSDFCNRIAKCSYAKANVFVGRQQYDRYLDHSVIKKSTYIYNMYPRSVYEARKENTNHAVTYIGSLVPPKGFHVLAQAWKSILAEVPDAELNIIGSGKLYGRNSKLGRYGIADEEYEQQFMAGLTGENGNIMPSVHFLGVLGEEKAEVIRKTCVGVVNPTGKTETFGISALDFESLGVPVVTIGKGGFLDTVIDHHTGLLYKRYDELVGNVVELLKDKEKNIRFGEEGICLAESFAPQNIITQWHDLFELVYRDKEPEYRVPDSFMGTNLKKYRALNRRIKNLCGIEYPLSVIGLESFARKVLRKLGK
;
A
#
# COMPACT_ATOMS: atom_id res chain seq x y z
N MET A 1 -3.37 27.59 -4.45
CA MET A 1 -4.04 27.02 -3.24
C MET A 1 -3.01 26.81 -2.15
N LYS A 2 -3.43 26.80 -0.89
CA LYS A 2 -2.58 26.46 0.25
C LYS A 2 -3.05 25.15 0.89
N ILE A 3 -2.25 24.10 0.77
CA ILE A 3 -2.63 22.73 1.12
C ILE A 3 -1.82 22.31 2.36
N ALA A 4 -2.49 22.02 3.47
CA ALA A 4 -1.89 21.41 4.63
C ALA A 4 -1.89 19.87 4.47
N ILE A 5 -0.75 19.23 4.66
CA ILE A 5 -0.60 17.76 4.59
C ILE A 5 -0.08 17.27 5.93
N PHE A 6 -0.87 16.44 6.62
CA PHE A 6 -0.45 15.85 7.89
C PHE A 6 0.37 14.59 7.69
N ILE A 7 1.47 14.46 8.41
CA ILE A 7 2.35 13.28 8.44
C ILE A 7 2.75 12.91 9.87
N ASP A 8 2.53 11.67 10.25
CA ASP A 8 3.18 11.09 11.44
C ASP A 8 4.56 10.55 11.04
N ASN A 9 5.59 11.33 11.37
CA ASN A 9 6.97 11.00 11.03
C ASN A 9 7.83 10.61 12.25
N GLU A 10 7.20 10.29 13.39
CA GLU A 10 7.92 9.94 14.62
C GLU A 10 8.84 8.72 14.43
N ASN A 11 8.41 7.75 13.62
CA ASN A 11 9.16 6.52 13.39
C ASN A 11 10.27 6.65 12.32
N ILE A 12 10.36 7.77 11.62
CA ILE A 12 11.29 7.98 10.49
C ILE A 12 12.22 9.18 10.66
N GLN A 13 12.33 9.73 11.87
CA GLN A 13 13.16 10.93 12.15
C GLN A 13 14.62 10.84 11.68
N GLY A 14 15.21 9.63 11.76
CA GLY A 14 16.60 9.38 11.38
C GLY A 14 16.79 9.02 9.90
N VAL A 15 15.74 9.01 9.11
CA VAL A 15 15.80 8.60 7.69
C VAL A 15 15.79 9.86 6.82
N ASP A 16 16.67 9.91 5.84
CA ASP A 16 16.69 10.99 4.85
C ASP A 16 15.57 10.82 3.83
N CYS A 17 14.56 11.69 3.91
CA CYS A 17 13.40 11.71 3.05
C CYS A 17 13.42 12.89 2.06
N ARG A 18 14.57 13.54 1.83
CA ARG A 18 14.65 14.72 0.95
C ARG A 18 14.58 14.39 -0.56
N ASN A 19 14.91 13.14 -0.95
CA ASN A 19 14.97 12.73 -2.36
C ASN A 19 14.17 11.45 -2.63
N LEU A 20 12.88 11.48 -2.36
CA LEU A 20 11.99 10.31 -2.49
C LEU A 20 11.73 9.87 -3.95
N GLU A 21 12.07 10.72 -4.91
CA GLU A 21 12.03 10.37 -6.34
C GLU A 21 13.02 9.26 -6.71
N ASN A 22 14.06 9.04 -5.91
CA ASN A 22 15.02 7.95 -6.10
C ASN A 22 14.48 6.59 -5.61
N GLY A 23 13.35 6.59 -4.93
CA GLY A 23 12.70 5.41 -4.36
C GLY A 23 12.48 5.51 -2.86
N ASN A 24 11.90 4.45 -2.27
CA ASN A 24 11.63 4.38 -0.85
C ASN A 24 12.94 4.10 -0.06
N PRO A 25 13.37 5.01 0.85
CA PRO A 25 14.59 4.84 1.65
C PRO A 25 14.45 3.82 2.81
N GLY A 26 13.45 2.95 2.78
CA GLY A 26 13.20 1.94 3.82
C GLY A 26 12.21 2.38 4.90
N ILE A 27 11.32 3.32 4.57
CA ILE A 27 10.23 3.76 5.45
C ILE A 27 8.90 3.05 5.11
N GLY A 28 7.88 3.26 5.96
CA GLY A 28 6.54 2.72 5.72
C GLY A 28 5.92 3.25 4.41
N GLY A 29 5.14 2.40 3.74
CA GLY A 29 4.56 2.77 2.44
C GLY A 29 3.61 3.97 2.51
N THR A 30 2.91 4.16 3.62
CA THR A 30 2.01 5.32 3.82
C THR A 30 2.79 6.61 3.93
N GLU A 31 3.82 6.64 4.78
CA GLU A 31 4.70 7.79 4.99
C GLU A 31 5.42 8.16 3.69
N TYR A 32 5.92 7.15 2.98
CA TYR A 32 6.55 7.35 1.68
C TYR A 32 5.62 8.00 0.67
N CYS A 33 4.39 7.50 0.52
CA CYS A 33 3.43 8.05 -0.44
C CYS A 33 3.03 9.50 -0.10
N ILE A 34 2.83 9.82 1.19
CA ILE A 34 2.46 11.17 1.63
C ILE A 34 3.59 12.17 1.34
N LEU A 35 4.81 11.82 1.72
CA LEU A 35 5.97 12.69 1.52
C LEU A 35 6.33 12.84 0.04
N LEU A 36 6.23 11.75 -0.74
CA LEU A 36 6.42 11.78 -2.19
C LEU A 36 5.40 12.69 -2.87
N LEU A 37 4.13 12.62 -2.46
CA LEU A 37 3.10 13.51 -2.98
C LEU A 37 3.46 14.97 -2.70
N ALA A 38 3.83 15.31 -1.47
CA ALA A 38 4.22 16.67 -1.11
C ALA A 38 5.39 17.18 -1.96
N GLN A 39 6.43 16.36 -2.13
CA GLN A 39 7.62 16.68 -2.92
C GLN A 39 7.28 16.92 -4.40
N ILE A 40 6.61 15.96 -5.03
CA ILE A 40 6.28 16.02 -6.46
C ILE A 40 5.28 17.13 -6.75
N TYR A 41 4.28 17.29 -5.87
CA TYR A 41 3.27 18.33 -6.03
C TYR A 41 3.91 19.73 -6.01
N LYS A 42 4.74 20.01 -5.00
CA LYS A 42 5.44 21.30 -4.91
C LYS A 42 6.36 21.58 -6.10
N LYS A 43 7.04 20.53 -6.60
CA LYS A 43 7.91 20.65 -7.78
C LYS A 43 7.16 21.01 -9.06
N ILE A 44 5.95 20.48 -9.25
CA ILE A 44 5.17 20.63 -10.50
C ILE A 44 4.21 21.84 -10.41
N TYR A 45 3.56 22.03 -9.27
CA TYR A 45 2.60 23.10 -9.01
C TYR A 45 3.19 24.13 -8.06
N SER A 46 4.27 24.80 -8.47
CA SER A 46 5.07 25.72 -7.65
C SER A 46 4.30 26.94 -7.13
N ASP A 47 3.22 27.33 -7.80
CA ASP A 47 2.35 28.45 -7.39
C ASP A 47 1.42 28.09 -6.22
N ASP A 48 1.23 26.80 -5.94
CA ASP A 48 0.52 26.33 -4.77
C ASP A 48 1.46 26.22 -3.56
N GLU A 49 0.96 26.55 -2.37
CA GLU A 49 1.72 26.41 -1.12
C GLU A 49 1.45 25.06 -0.46
N ILE A 50 2.52 24.34 -0.12
CA ILE A 50 2.45 23.08 0.64
C ILE A 50 2.97 23.31 2.04
N VAL A 51 2.13 23.04 3.05
CA VAL A 51 2.48 23.05 4.46
C VAL A 51 2.47 21.63 5.01
N LEU A 52 3.62 21.09 5.38
CA LEU A 52 3.67 19.82 6.10
C LEU A 52 3.40 20.08 7.60
N LEU A 53 2.38 19.41 8.12
CA LEU A 53 2.10 19.32 9.55
C LEU A 53 2.69 17.98 10.05
N ALA A 54 3.91 18.04 10.56
CA ALA A 54 4.68 16.86 10.96
C ALA A 54 4.61 16.66 12.48
N THR A 55 4.67 15.41 12.95
CA THR A 55 4.70 15.11 14.38
C THR A 55 6.06 15.42 15.02
N THR A 56 7.12 15.42 14.22
CA THR A 56 8.48 15.73 14.70
C THR A 56 9.31 16.44 13.63
N GLN A 57 10.43 17.02 14.08
CA GLN A 57 11.50 17.43 13.15
C GLN A 57 12.11 16.21 12.47
N GLY A 58 12.57 16.36 11.23
CA GLY A 58 13.22 15.29 10.46
C GLY A 58 13.80 15.80 9.15
N MET A 59 14.46 14.92 8.40
CA MET A 59 14.98 15.22 7.07
C MET A 59 13.85 15.03 6.03
N LEU A 60 12.90 15.96 6.02
CA LEU A 60 11.70 15.93 5.16
C LEU A 60 11.97 16.54 3.79
N PRO A 61 11.12 16.29 2.79
CA PRO A 61 11.20 16.93 1.48
C PRO A 61 11.11 18.47 1.59
N GLU A 62 11.70 19.15 0.64
CA GLU A 62 11.58 20.60 0.52
C GLU A 62 10.16 21.00 0.11
N VAL A 63 9.51 21.78 0.97
CA VAL A 63 8.19 22.37 0.80
C VAL A 63 8.18 23.79 1.32
N ASP A 64 7.09 24.55 1.17
CA ASP A 64 7.05 25.96 1.59
C ASP A 64 7.18 26.12 3.11
N THR A 65 6.56 25.24 3.88
CA THR A 65 6.58 25.32 5.35
C THR A 65 6.48 23.93 5.98
N VAL A 66 7.25 23.69 7.04
CA VAL A 66 7.10 22.52 7.92
C VAL A 66 6.76 23.02 9.33
N GLU A 67 5.63 22.59 9.85
CA GLU A 67 5.14 22.92 11.18
C GLU A 67 5.04 21.66 12.04
N VAL A 68 5.56 21.71 13.26
CA VAL A 68 5.50 20.57 14.18
C VAL A 68 4.26 20.67 15.06
N ILE A 69 3.50 19.59 15.11
CA ILE A 69 2.33 19.40 15.98
C ILE A 69 2.40 18.01 16.60
N SER A 70 2.02 17.87 17.88
CA SER A 70 2.16 16.60 18.59
C SER A 70 0.97 15.66 18.40
N ASP A 71 -0.19 16.20 18.01
CA ASP A 71 -1.44 15.45 17.88
C ASP A 71 -2.30 16.02 16.75
N PRO A 72 -3.03 15.20 15.97
CA PRO A 72 -3.96 15.67 14.94
C PRO A 72 -5.04 16.65 15.43
N LEU A 73 -5.41 16.63 16.71
CA LEU A 73 -6.39 17.59 17.26
C LEU A 73 -5.86 19.02 17.30
N GLU A 74 -4.55 19.21 17.35
CA GLU A 74 -3.93 20.55 17.27
C GLU A 74 -4.11 21.20 15.89
N ILE A 75 -4.43 20.42 14.86
CA ILE A 75 -4.68 20.92 13.50
C ILE A 75 -5.74 22.03 13.53
N GLY A 76 -6.79 21.91 14.35
CA GLY A 76 -7.85 22.91 14.42
C GLY A 76 -7.36 24.32 14.77
N ARG A 77 -6.39 24.42 15.68
CA ARG A 77 -5.73 25.69 16.02
C ARG A 77 -4.73 26.12 14.94
N LYS A 78 -3.90 25.18 14.51
CA LYS A 78 -2.80 25.43 13.57
C LYS A 78 -3.31 25.84 12.20
N PHE A 79 -4.35 25.19 11.71
CA PHE A 79 -4.96 25.46 10.41
C PHE A 79 -5.39 26.91 10.25
N ARG A 80 -5.98 27.50 11.32
CA ARG A 80 -6.34 28.93 11.33
C ARG A 80 -5.13 29.85 11.30
N GLN A 81 -4.03 29.46 11.94
CA GLN A 81 -2.79 30.25 11.97
C GLN A 81 -2.11 30.28 10.60
N ILE A 82 -2.03 29.13 9.92
CA ILE A 82 -1.40 29.03 8.61
C ILE A 82 -2.32 29.47 7.46
N GLN A 83 -3.62 29.64 7.70
CA GLN A 83 -4.63 30.02 6.72
C GLN A 83 -4.63 29.08 5.50
N ALA A 84 -4.59 27.76 5.75
CA ALA A 84 -4.68 26.78 4.66
C ALA A 84 -6.12 26.68 4.13
N ASP A 85 -6.26 26.31 2.85
CA ASP A 85 -7.54 26.12 2.18
C ASP A 85 -8.14 24.75 2.44
N MET A 86 -7.27 23.72 2.62
CA MET A 86 -7.66 22.35 2.83
C MET A 86 -6.61 21.54 3.57
N LEU A 87 -7.04 20.40 4.11
CA LEU A 87 -6.22 19.41 4.80
C LEU A 87 -6.22 18.09 4.06
N LEU A 88 -5.05 17.53 3.78
CA LEU A 88 -4.87 16.13 3.40
C LEU A 88 -4.34 15.35 4.60
N ILE A 89 -4.99 14.25 4.97
CA ILE A 89 -4.60 13.43 6.12
C ILE A 89 -4.82 11.94 5.87
N SER A 90 -3.89 11.10 6.35
CA SER A 90 -4.14 9.66 6.42
C SER A 90 -5.31 9.36 7.37
N ALA A 91 -6.10 8.36 7.01
CA ALA A 91 -7.22 7.92 7.83
C ALA A 91 -6.82 7.24 9.15
N VAL A 92 -5.55 6.89 9.29
CA VAL A 92 -4.97 6.19 10.44
C VAL A 92 -3.84 7.02 11.04
N TYR A 93 -3.85 7.15 12.36
CA TYR A 93 -2.81 7.78 13.15
C TYR A 93 -2.34 6.80 14.24
N ARG A 94 -1.04 6.54 14.33
CA ARG A 94 -0.43 5.58 15.28
C ARG A 94 -1.11 4.20 15.32
N GLY A 95 -1.51 3.71 14.14
CA GLY A 95 -2.16 2.39 14.00
C GLY A 95 -3.66 2.37 14.27
N GLU A 96 -4.25 3.47 14.76
CA GLU A 96 -5.68 3.59 15.05
C GLU A 96 -6.39 4.53 14.09
N PRO A 97 -7.66 4.25 13.74
CA PRO A 97 -8.48 5.19 12.96
C PRO A 97 -8.66 6.51 13.73
N LEU A 98 -8.64 7.64 13.02
CA LEU A 98 -8.89 8.96 13.61
C LEU A 98 -10.20 8.97 14.43
N SER A 99 -10.18 9.60 15.60
CA SER A 99 -11.25 9.58 16.59
C SER A 99 -12.47 10.39 16.15
N GLN A 100 -13.61 10.23 16.85
CA GLN A 100 -14.78 11.09 16.64
C GLN A 100 -14.48 12.56 16.95
N GLU A 101 -13.67 12.82 17.97
CA GLU A 101 -13.22 14.19 18.34
C GLU A 101 -12.50 14.89 17.19
N PHE A 102 -11.73 14.15 16.39
CA PHE A 102 -11.10 14.71 15.20
C PHE A 102 -12.14 15.16 14.17
N PHE A 103 -13.20 14.36 13.93
CA PHE A 103 -14.29 14.74 13.02
C PHE A 103 -15.08 15.94 13.54
N ASP A 104 -15.34 16.00 14.83
CA ASP A 104 -16.01 17.14 15.47
C ASP A 104 -15.13 18.41 15.37
N MET A 105 -13.83 18.28 15.53
CA MET A 105 -12.85 19.37 15.38
C MET A 105 -12.84 19.93 13.96
N ILE A 106 -12.80 19.08 12.92
CA ILE A 106 -12.79 19.57 11.52
C ILE A 106 -14.14 20.21 11.14
N ASP A 107 -15.27 19.67 11.61
CA ASP A 107 -16.58 20.27 11.37
C ASP A 107 -16.73 21.63 12.10
N THR A 108 -16.30 21.73 13.38
CA THR A 108 -16.36 22.98 14.16
C THR A 108 -15.48 24.06 13.55
N ASN A 109 -14.27 23.73 13.10
CA ASN A 109 -13.34 24.68 12.50
C ASN A 109 -13.52 24.86 10.99
N LYS A 110 -14.50 24.18 10.38
CA LYS A 110 -14.80 24.25 8.95
C LYS A 110 -13.61 23.90 8.05
N ILE A 111 -12.85 22.86 8.42
CA ILE A 111 -11.63 22.45 7.70
C ILE A 111 -11.99 21.49 6.58
N LYS A 112 -11.94 21.94 5.32
CA LYS A 112 -12.11 21.06 4.16
C LYS A 112 -11.06 19.96 4.19
N THR A 113 -11.48 18.72 4.43
CA THR A 113 -10.56 17.61 4.67
C THR A 113 -10.70 16.54 3.61
N ILE A 114 -9.54 16.10 3.10
CA ILE A 114 -9.39 14.96 2.20
C ILE A 114 -8.75 13.84 3.01
N PHE A 115 -9.43 12.70 3.14
CA PHE A 115 -8.90 11.50 3.78
C PHE A 115 -8.21 10.62 2.74
N TRP A 116 -6.97 10.19 3.02
CA TRP A 116 -6.24 9.29 2.13
C TRP A 116 -6.11 7.90 2.76
N GLY A 117 -6.73 6.93 2.13
CA GLY A 117 -6.93 5.57 2.67
C GLY A 117 -5.92 4.57 2.19
N HIS A 118 -4.78 4.45 2.88
CA HIS A 118 -3.81 3.39 2.63
C HIS A 118 -4.17 2.04 3.27
N ASN A 119 -5.18 2.01 4.14
CA ASN A 119 -5.64 0.80 4.84
C ASN A 119 -7.13 0.54 4.58
N PHE A 120 -7.57 -0.69 4.86
CA PHE A 120 -9.00 -1.01 4.81
C PHE A 120 -9.71 -0.41 6.03
N TYR A 121 -10.82 0.27 5.79
CA TYR A 121 -11.66 0.88 6.81
C TYR A 121 -12.71 -0.07 7.35
N LEU A 122 -13.07 0.08 8.62
CA LEU A 122 -14.27 -0.49 9.18
C LEU A 122 -15.47 0.41 8.89
N SER A 123 -16.68 -0.18 8.92
CA SER A 123 -17.93 0.55 8.64
C SER A 123 -18.12 1.78 9.53
N ASP A 124 -17.75 1.72 10.81
CA ASP A 124 -17.92 2.84 11.76
C ASP A 124 -17.08 4.05 11.33
N PHE A 125 -15.84 3.83 10.84
CA PHE A 125 -15.01 4.92 10.32
C PHE A 125 -15.54 5.49 9.01
N CYS A 126 -16.00 4.62 8.10
CA CYS A 126 -16.69 5.05 6.88
C CYS A 126 -17.94 5.91 7.18
N ASN A 127 -18.69 5.58 8.23
CA ASN A 127 -19.84 6.36 8.66
C ASN A 127 -19.45 7.76 9.17
N ARG A 128 -18.30 7.89 9.86
CA ARG A 128 -17.80 9.20 10.30
C ARG A 128 -17.49 10.08 9.10
N ILE A 129 -16.73 9.58 8.11
CA ILE A 129 -16.41 10.32 6.86
C ILE A 129 -17.72 10.71 6.15
N ALA A 130 -18.66 9.77 5.97
CA ALA A 130 -19.89 10.02 5.23
C ALA A 130 -20.77 11.11 5.89
N LYS A 131 -20.77 11.19 7.23
CA LYS A 131 -21.61 12.12 8.01
C LYS A 131 -20.95 13.48 8.23
N CYS A 132 -19.63 13.57 8.27
CA CYS A 132 -18.89 14.79 8.53
C CYS A 132 -19.02 15.77 7.35
N SER A 133 -19.52 16.99 7.59
CA SER A 133 -19.80 17.97 6.53
C SER A 133 -18.54 18.50 5.87
N TYR A 134 -17.44 18.55 6.62
CA TYR A 134 -16.14 19.03 6.13
C TYR A 134 -15.18 17.93 5.68
N ALA A 135 -15.58 16.66 5.78
CA ALA A 135 -14.94 15.57 5.01
C ALA A 135 -15.39 15.71 3.54
N LYS A 136 -14.61 16.41 2.72
CA LYS A 136 -14.97 16.76 1.33
C LYS A 136 -14.64 15.65 0.36
N ALA A 137 -13.56 14.91 0.61
CA ALA A 137 -13.19 13.76 -0.22
C ALA A 137 -12.58 12.64 0.62
N ASN A 138 -12.69 11.42 0.10
CA ASN A 138 -11.97 10.24 0.57
C ASN A 138 -11.31 9.56 -0.63
N VAL A 139 -10.02 9.40 -0.59
CA VAL A 139 -9.21 8.83 -1.67
C VAL A 139 -8.76 7.43 -1.29
N PHE A 140 -9.14 6.44 -2.07
CA PHE A 140 -8.58 5.09 -2.00
C PHE A 140 -7.37 4.96 -2.93
N VAL A 141 -6.45 4.06 -2.61
CA VAL A 141 -5.20 3.92 -3.38
C VAL A 141 -5.32 2.97 -4.58
N GLY A 142 -6.48 2.40 -4.84
CA GLY A 142 -6.70 1.50 -5.96
C GLY A 142 -8.17 1.16 -6.21
N ARG A 143 -8.47 0.64 -7.41
CA ARG A 143 -9.82 0.22 -7.82
C ARG A 143 -10.37 -0.87 -6.92
N GLN A 144 -9.53 -1.84 -6.54
CA GLN A 144 -9.94 -2.96 -5.70
C GLN A 144 -10.32 -2.52 -4.29
N GLN A 145 -9.63 -1.53 -3.76
CA GLN A 145 -10.00 -0.94 -2.48
C GLN A 145 -11.29 -0.14 -2.60
N TYR A 146 -11.44 0.69 -3.63
CA TYR A 146 -12.66 1.46 -3.90
C TYR A 146 -13.88 0.54 -4.05
N ASP A 147 -13.78 -0.55 -4.82
CA ASP A 147 -14.86 -1.51 -5.06
C ASP A 147 -15.42 -2.12 -3.77
N ARG A 148 -14.56 -2.26 -2.74
CA ARG A 148 -14.98 -2.78 -1.43
C ARG A 148 -16.03 -1.91 -0.73
N TYR A 149 -16.10 -0.63 -1.09
CA TYR A 149 -16.99 0.36 -0.45
C TYR A 149 -18.15 0.83 -1.34
N LEU A 150 -18.31 0.27 -2.55
CA LEU A 150 -19.32 0.70 -3.54
C LEU A 150 -20.74 0.80 -2.96
N ASP A 151 -21.12 -0.11 -2.08
CA ASP A 151 -22.46 -0.13 -1.47
C ASP A 151 -22.57 0.61 -0.12
N HIS A 152 -21.48 1.25 0.36
CA HIS A 152 -21.50 2.07 1.56
C HIS A 152 -21.67 3.56 1.23
N SER A 153 -22.30 4.34 2.14
CA SER A 153 -22.56 5.78 1.94
C SER A 153 -21.30 6.62 1.72
N VAL A 154 -20.13 6.20 2.28
CA VAL A 154 -18.85 6.87 2.10
C VAL A 154 -18.46 7.00 0.63
N ILE A 155 -18.96 6.12 -0.23
CA ILE A 155 -18.62 6.12 -1.65
C ILE A 155 -19.05 7.40 -2.38
N LYS A 156 -20.06 8.10 -1.87
CA LYS A 156 -20.55 9.35 -2.42
C LYS A 156 -19.51 10.48 -2.36
N LYS A 157 -18.58 10.39 -1.40
CA LYS A 157 -17.44 11.31 -1.23
C LYS A 157 -16.12 10.70 -1.65
N SER A 158 -16.14 9.51 -2.25
CA SER A 158 -14.92 8.76 -2.51
C SER A 158 -14.53 8.77 -3.98
N THR A 159 -13.22 8.79 -4.21
CA THR A 159 -12.58 8.48 -5.48
C THR A 159 -11.42 7.51 -5.23
N TYR A 160 -10.74 7.08 -6.29
CA TYR A 160 -9.45 6.42 -6.16
C TYR A 160 -8.40 7.15 -7.00
N ILE A 161 -7.22 7.27 -6.44
CA ILE A 161 -6.01 7.75 -7.10
C ILE A 161 -4.91 6.78 -6.72
N TYR A 162 -4.24 6.20 -7.70
CA TYR A 162 -3.15 5.27 -7.44
C TYR A 162 -1.98 5.95 -6.72
N ASN A 163 -1.25 5.19 -5.92
CA ASN A 163 0.01 5.70 -5.40
C ASN A 163 0.98 5.94 -6.55
N MET A 164 1.72 7.03 -6.46
CA MET A 164 2.80 7.31 -7.41
C MET A 164 3.94 6.33 -7.20
N TYR A 165 4.53 5.91 -8.30
CA TYR A 165 5.75 5.12 -8.30
C TYR A 165 6.79 5.82 -9.20
N PRO A 166 7.83 6.44 -8.62
CA PRO A 166 8.89 7.08 -9.42
C PRO A 166 9.62 6.01 -10.21
N ARG A 167 9.97 6.35 -11.45
CA ARG A 167 10.81 5.47 -12.26
C ARG A 167 12.14 5.23 -11.53
N SER A 168 12.58 3.98 -11.50
CA SER A 168 13.89 3.66 -10.96
C SER A 168 14.99 4.39 -11.72
N VAL A 169 15.98 4.91 -11.00
CA VAL A 169 17.19 5.50 -11.59
C VAL A 169 18.09 4.43 -12.21
N TYR A 170 17.87 3.17 -11.86
CA TYR A 170 18.62 2.05 -12.40
C TYR A 170 18.00 1.58 -13.72
N GLU A 171 18.87 1.23 -14.68
CA GLU A 171 18.41 0.56 -15.90
C GLU A 171 17.75 -0.78 -15.58
N ALA A 172 16.69 -1.11 -16.30
CA ALA A 172 16.08 -2.42 -16.24
C ALA A 172 17.09 -3.51 -16.59
N ARG A 173 16.90 -4.70 -16.04
CA ARG A 173 17.74 -5.85 -16.38
C ARG A 173 17.62 -6.19 -17.87
N LYS A 174 18.73 -6.56 -18.52
CA LYS A 174 18.72 -6.95 -19.93
C LYS A 174 18.46 -8.44 -20.12
N GLU A 175 19.13 -9.26 -19.33
CA GLU A 175 18.95 -10.72 -19.30
C GLU A 175 19.22 -11.26 -17.90
N ASN A 176 18.58 -12.38 -17.57
CA ASN A 176 18.87 -13.12 -16.35
C ASN A 176 19.15 -14.58 -16.70
N THR A 177 20.29 -15.08 -16.26
CA THR A 177 20.75 -16.46 -16.47
C THR A 177 20.77 -17.26 -15.16
N ASN A 178 20.41 -16.65 -14.03
CA ASN A 178 20.36 -17.27 -12.73
C ASN A 178 18.92 -17.62 -12.32
N HIS A 179 18.76 -18.44 -11.30
CA HIS A 179 17.47 -18.83 -10.75
C HIS A 179 17.18 -18.13 -9.41
N ALA A 180 17.49 -16.82 -9.31
CA ALA A 180 17.24 -16.05 -8.09
C ALA A 180 15.77 -15.67 -7.95
N VAL A 181 15.20 -16.02 -6.82
CA VAL A 181 13.88 -15.58 -6.34
C VAL A 181 14.09 -14.55 -5.25
N THR A 182 13.42 -13.42 -5.32
CA THR A 182 13.53 -12.39 -4.28
C THR A 182 12.17 -12.07 -3.69
N TYR A 183 12.08 -12.11 -2.36
CA TYR A 183 10.94 -11.62 -1.60
C TYR A 183 11.20 -10.19 -1.11
N ILE A 184 10.21 -9.30 -1.28
CA ILE A 184 10.22 -7.95 -0.68
C ILE A 184 8.98 -7.78 0.19
N GLY A 185 9.20 -7.48 1.47
CA GLY A 185 8.13 -7.18 2.41
C GLY A 185 8.53 -7.32 3.87
N SER A 186 7.78 -6.67 4.76
CA SER A 186 7.97 -6.86 6.20
C SER A 186 7.75 -8.31 6.60
N LEU A 187 8.60 -8.83 7.49
CA LEU A 187 8.51 -10.21 7.97
C LEU A 187 7.53 -10.30 9.15
N VAL A 188 6.25 -10.10 8.83
CA VAL A 188 5.12 -10.18 9.76
C VAL A 188 4.01 -11.08 9.18
N PRO A 189 3.17 -11.73 10.02
CA PRO A 189 2.18 -12.70 9.54
C PRO A 189 1.27 -12.21 8.39
N PRO A 190 0.75 -10.96 8.40
CA PRO A 190 -0.09 -10.47 7.32
C PRO A 190 0.61 -10.33 5.95
N LYS A 191 1.95 -10.22 5.93
CA LYS A 191 2.75 -10.14 4.70
C LYS A 191 3.14 -11.50 4.13
N GLY A 192 2.82 -12.60 4.82
CA GLY A 192 2.74 -13.93 4.26
C GLY A 192 4.04 -14.60 3.84
N PHE A 193 5.21 -14.12 4.27
CA PHE A 193 6.49 -14.74 3.92
C PHE A 193 6.54 -16.25 4.23
N HIS A 194 5.87 -16.69 5.32
CA HIS A 194 5.79 -18.12 5.68
C HIS A 194 5.25 -19.02 4.56
N VAL A 195 4.40 -18.50 3.65
CA VAL A 195 3.87 -19.28 2.52
C VAL A 195 5.00 -19.60 1.51
N LEU A 196 5.83 -18.61 1.17
CA LEU A 196 6.98 -18.82 0.30
C LEU A 196 8.03 -19.71 0.99
N ALA A 197 8.30 -19.45 2.25
CA ALA A 197 9.26 -20.24 3.04
C ALA A 197 8.89 -21.72 3.09
N GLN A 198 7.61 -22.05 3.31
CA GLN A 198 7.11 -23.44 3.28
C GLN A 198 7.20 -24.08 1.89
N ALA A 199 7.06 -23.28 0.83
CA ALA A 199 7.16 -23.74 -0.55
C ALA A 199 8.62 -23.94 -1.03
N TRP A 200 9.62 -23.38 -0.32
CA TRP A 200 10.99 -23.28 -0.82
C TRP A 200 11.63 -24.63 -1.14
N LYS A 201 11.48 -25.63 -0.28
CA LYS A 201 12.01 -27.00 -0.53
C LYS A 201 11.43 -27.64 -1.77
N SER A 202 10.16 -27.38 -2.08
CA SER A 202 9.51 -27.87 -3.30
C SER A 202 10.00 -27.15 -4.56
N ILE A 203 10.32 -25.86 -4.44
CA ILE A 203 10.97 -25.09 -5.53
C ILE A 203 12.37 -25.64 -5.80
N LEU A 204 13.19 -25.89 -4.75
CA LEU A 204 14.51 -26.48 -4.89
C LEU A 204 14.50 -27.90 -5.48
N ALA A 205 13.45 -28.69 -5.23
CA ALA A 205 13.30 -30.00 -5.83
C ALA A 205 13.13 -29.92 -7.36
N GLU A 206 12.51 -28.85 -7.86
CA GLU A 206 12.29 -28.60 -9.29
C GLU A 206 13.45 -27.80 -9.95
N VAL A 207 14.11 -26.91 -9.20
CA VAL A 207 15.20 -26.02 -9.62
C VAL A 207 16.28 -26.04 -8.54
N PRO A 208 17.20 -27.03 -8.54
CA PRO A 208 18.14 -27.26 -7.45
C PRO A 208 19.16 -26.15 -7.19
N ASP A 209 19.40 -25.30 -8.16
CA ASP A 209 20.29 -24.14 -8.10
C ASP A 209 19.55 -22.81 -7.86
N ALA A 210 18.28 -22.88 -7.43
CA ALA A 210 17.54 -21.67 -7.08
C ALA A 210 18.07 -21.02 -5.79
N GLU A 211 18.12 -19.69 -5.78
CA GLU A 211 18.56 -18.86 -4.66
C GLU A 211 17.41 -18.00 -4.17
N LEU A 212 17.22 -17.89 -2.86
CA LEU A 212 16.18 -17.05 -2.24
C LEU A 212 16.79 -15.86 -1.52
N ASN A 213 16.54 -14.67 -2.03
CA ASN A 213 16.88 -13.41 -1.38
C ASN A 213 15.67 -12.85 -0.63
N ILE A 214 15.83 -12.40 0.61
CA ILE A 214 14.77 -11.86 1.44
C ILE A 214 15.13 -10.44 1.86
N ILE A 215 14.37 -9.45 1.33
CA ILE A 215 14.48 -8.04 1.66
C ILE A 215 13.34 -7.67 2.57
N GLY A 216 13.65 -7.28 3.81
CA GLY A 216 12.68 -6.89 4.83
C GLY A 216 13.09 -7.30 6.23
N SER A 217 12.30 -6.88 7.20
CA SER A 217 12.53 -7.16 8.61
C SER A 217 11.21 -7.26 9.36
N GLY A 218 11.17 -8.05 10.44
CA GLY A 218 10.05 -8.08 11.38
C GLY A 218 10.00 -6.88 12.34
N LYS A 219 11.04 -6.01 12.36
CA LYS A 219 11.17 -4.89 13.30
C LYS A 219 10.35 -3.65 12.91
N LEU A 220 9.86 -3.55 11.68
CA LEU A 220 9.20 -2.34 11.15
C LEU A 220 7.95 -1.91 11.94
N TYR A 221 7.21 -2.85 12.54
CA TYR A 221 5.94 -2.58 13.21
C TYR A 221 5.91 -2.90 14.71
N GLY A 222 7.01 -3.41 15.27
CA GLY A 222 7.05 -3.86 16.68
C GLY A 222 8.39 -3.57 17.34
N ARG A 223 8.59 -2.36 17.86
CA ARG A 223 9.86 -2.00 18.56
C ARG A 223 10.13 -2.81 19.83
N ASN A 224 9.10 -3.42 20.45
CA ASN A 224 9.16 -4.15 21.71
C ASN A 224 8.91 -5.66 21.55
N SER A 225 8.83 -6.20 20.33
CA SER A 225 8.65 -7.64 20.14
C SER A 225 9.94 -8.39 20.46
N LYS A 226 9.81 -9.52 21.17
CA LYS A 226 10.91 -10.43 21.42
C LYS A 226 11.27 -11.12 20.10
N LEU A 227 12.47 -10.86 19.61
CA LEU A 227 12.95 -11.46 18.38
C LEU A 227 13.27 -12.95 18.60
N GLY A 228 13.08 -13.74 17.55
CA GLY A 228 13.43 -15.14 17.53
C GLY A 228 14.95 -15.38 17.54
N ARG A 229 15.33 -16.66 17.47
CA ARG A 229 16.73 -17.12 17.54
C ARG A 229 17.66 -16.45 16.53
N TYR A 230 17.14 -16.14 15.34
CA TYR A 230 17.91 -15.57 14.24
C TYR A 230 17.85 -14.02 14.22
N GLY A 231 17.05 -13.42 15.10
CA GLY A 231 16.92 -11.96 15.22
C GLY A 231 16.23 -11.28 14.02
N ILE A 232 15.46 -12.03 13.25
CA ILE A 232 14.87 -11.59 11.97
C ILE A 232 13.45 -11.05 12.16
N ALA A 233 12.64 -11.75 12.96
CA ALA A 233 11.24 -11.42 13.20
C ALA A 233 10.82 -11.74 14.64
N ASP A 234 9.55 -11.49 14.97
CA ASP A 234 8.94 -11.96 16.22
C ASP A 234 9.12 -13.47 16.38
N GLU A 235 9.41 -13.93 17.61
CA GLU A 235 9.82 -15.30 17.90
C GLU A 235 8.87 -16.36 17.34
N GLU A 236 7.57 -16.16 17.53
CA GLU A 236 6.56 -17.13 17.07
C GLU A 236 6.50 -17.19 15.55
N TYR A 237 6.51 -16.04 14.90
CA TYR A 237 6.47 -15.97 13.44
C TYR A 237 7.80 -16.43 12.81
N GLU A 238 8.94 -16.11 13.42
CA GLU A 238 10.25 -16.59 12.95
C GLU A 238 10.30 -18.13 12.96
N GLN A 239 9.82 -18.78 14.03
CA GLN A 239 9.73 -20.25 14.09
C GLN A 239 8.85 -20.81 12.97
N GLN A 240 7.73 -20.16 12.67
CA GLN A 240 6.80 -20.60 11.63
C GLN A 240 7.44 -20.65 10.24
N PHE A 241 8.21 -19.63 9.85
CA PHE A 241 8.79 -19.61 8.50
C PHE A 241 10.16 -20.31 8.42
N MET A 242 10.95 -20.32 9.50
CA MET A 242 12.26 -20.96 9.52
C MET A 242 12.19 -22.48 9.35
N ALA A 243 11.10 -23.13 9.74
CA ALA A 243 10.89 -24.55 9.52
C ALA A 243 10.99 -24.98 8.04
N GLY A 244 10.60 -24.09 7.11
CA GLY A 244 10.73 -24.30 5.66
C GLY A 244 12.11 -23.99 5.08
N LEU A 245 12.96 -23.25 5.80
CA LEU A 245 14.22 -22.68 5.33
C LEU A 245 15.47 -23.27 5.98
N THR A 246 15.30 -24.25 6.89
CA THR A 246 16.39 -24.95 7.57
C THR A 246 16.58 -26.36 7.02
N GLY A 247 17.84 -26.77 6.93
CA GLY A 247 18.23 -28.13 6.61
C GLY A 247 18.09 -29.08 7.79
N GLU A 248 18.42 -30.38 7.60
CA GLU A 248 18.36 -31.42 8.64
C GLU A 248 19.28 -31.14 9.83
N ASN A 249 20.37 -30.41 9.63
CA ASN A 249 21.30 -29.96 10.67
C ASN A 249 20.80 -28.75 11.49
N GLY A 250 19.60 -28.21 11.18
CA GLY A 250 19.02 -27.05 11.84
C GLY A 250 19.63 -25.70 11.45
N ASN A 251 20.54 -25.68 10.48
CA ASN A 251 21.09 -24.44 9.92
C ASN A 251 20.26 -23.94 8.75
N ILE A 252 20.29 -22.61 8.50
CA ILE A 252 19.68 -22.02 7.31
C ILE A 252 20.31 -22.67 6.07
N MET A 253 19.48 -23.03 5.09
CA MET A 253 19.93 -23.60 3.83
C MET A 253 20.87 -22.64 3.10
N PRO A 254 21.95 -23.11 2.45
CA PRO A 254 22.91 -22.25 1.73
C PRO A 254 22.26 -21.37 0.67
N SER A 255 21.14 -21.82 0.08
CA SER A 255 20.38 -21.09 -0.95
C SER A 255 19.51 -19.96 -0.39
N VAL A 256 19.56 -19.64 0.92
CA VAL A 256 18.65 -18.67 1.57
C VAL A 256 19.43 -17.51 2.17
N HIS A 257 19.15 -16.30 1.73
CA HIS A 257 19.88 -15.08 2.09
C HIS A 257 18.94 -14.02 2.67
N PHE A 258 19.05 -13.73 3.97
CA PHE A 258 18.34 -12.64 4.63
C PHE A 258 19.17 -11.36 4.50
N LEU A 259 18.70 -10.41 3.68
CA LEU A 259 19.44 -9.18 3.37
C LEU A 259 19.07 -8.00 4.27
N GLY A 260 18.04 -8.17 5.12
CA GLY A 260 17.57 -7.09 5.98
C GLY A 260 16.76 -6.02 5.23
N VAL A 261 16.68 -4.82 5.82
CA VAL A 261 16.03 -3.67 5.18
C VAL A 261 17.04 -3.00 4.27
N LEU A 262 16.69 -2.85 3.00
CA LEU A 262 17.49 -2.14 2.00
C LEU A 262 16.74 -0.89 1.54
N GLY A 263 17.47 0.18 1.32
CA GLY A 263 17.02 1.42 0.67
C GLY A 263 17.12 1.33 -0.85
N GLU A 264 17.85 2.25 -1.45
CA GLU A 264 18.09 2.28 -2.89
C GLU A 264 18.85 1.03 -3.38
N GLU A 265 19.68 0.43 -2.53
CA GLU A 265 20.50 -0.77 -2.84
C GLU A 265 19.64 -1.99 -3.22
N LYS A 266 18.35 -2.01 -2.84
CA LYS A 266 17.43 -3.08 -3.24
C LYS A 266 17.35 -3.25 -4.75
N ALA A 267 17.53 -2.17 -5.52
CA ALA A 267 17.49 -2.20 -6.97
C ALA A 267 18.58 -3.11 -7.57
N GLU A 268 19.79 -3.13 -6.98
CA GLU A 268 20.88 -4.03 -7.42
C GLU A 268 20.54 -5.51 -7.17
N VAL A 269 19.85 -5.82 -6.08
CA VAL A 269 19.38 -7.19 -5.83
C VAL A 269 18.28 -7.56 -6.81
N ILE A 270 17.31 -6.66 -7.04
CA ILE A 270 16.20 -6.90 -7.98
C ILE A 270 16.72 -7.13 -9.40
N ARG A 271 17.70 -6.36 -9.87
CA ARG A 271 18.29 -6.54 -11.21
C ARG A 271 18.93 -7.91 -11.42
N LYS A 272 19.33 -8.58 -10.35
CA LYS A 272 19.87 -9.96 -10.36
C LYS A 272 18.80 -11.01 -10.09
N THR A 273 17.54 -10.61 -9.91
CA THR A 273 16.42 -11.48 -9.60
C THR A 273 15.78 -12.02 -10.88
N CYS A 274 15.41 -13.30 -10.90
CA CYS A 274 14.63 -13.92 -11.96
C CYS A 274 13.13 -13.74 -11.71
N VAL A 275 12.67 -13.97 -10.48
CA VAL A 275 11.25 -13.91 -10.10
C VAL A 275 11.08 -13.14 -8.80
N GLY A 276 10.25 -12.11 -8.81
CA GLY A 276 9.83 -11.38 -7.63
C GLY A 276 8.64 -12.07 -6.94
N VAL A 277 8.67 -12.18 -5.62
CA VAL A 277 7.52 -12.65 -4.82
C VAL A 277 7.16 -11.61 -3.80
N VAL A 278 5.89 -11.18 -3.79
CA VAL A 278 5.40 -10.14 -2.89
C VAL A 278 4.13 -10.60 -2.19
N ASN A 279 4.04 -10.35 -0.88
CA ASN A 279 2.93 -10.67 0.01
C ASN A 279 2.08 -11.88 -0.44
N PRO A 280 2.59 -13.11 -0.31
CA PRO A 280 1.93 -14.31 -0.81
C PRO A 280 0.50 -14.56 -0.31
N THR A 281 0.07 -13.86 0.75
CA THR A 281 -1.31 -13.98 1.26
C THR A 281 -2.26 -12.92 0.72
N GLY A 282 -1.74 -11.81 0.18
CA GLY A 282 -2.53 -10.65 -0.21
C GLY A 282 -3.31 -9.99 0.93
N LYS A 283 -3.07 -10.42 2.18
CA LYS A 283 -3.71 -9.81 3.35
C LYS A 283 -3.21 -8.38 3.51
N THR A 284 -4.12 -7.49 3.87
CA THR A 284 -3.84 -6.05 4.10
C THR A 284 -3.30 -5.28 2.88
N GLU A 285 -3.18 -5.90 1.70
CA GLU A 285 -2.66 -5.21 0.52
C GLU A 285 -3.74 -4.39 -0.19
N THR A 286 -3.56 -3.07 -0.16
CA THR A 286 -4.49 -2.11 -0.76
C THR A 286 -4.04 -1.61 -2.12
N PHE A 287 -2.72 -1.62 -2.41
CA PHE A 287 -2.15 -1.22 -3.69
C PHE A 287 -1.11 -2.20 -4.21
N GLY A 288 -0.11 -2.59 -3.39
CA GLY A 288 0.91 -3.54 -3.80
C GLY A 288 2.15 -2.90 -4.42
N ILE A 289 2.61 -1.78 -3.83
CA ILE A 289 3.75 -1.01 -4.36
C ILE A 289 5.02 -1.85 -4.55
N SER A 290 5.22 -2.91 -3.73
CA SER A 290 6.36 -3.81 -3.86
C SER A 290 6.37 -4.64 -5.15
N ALA A 291 5.23 -4.80 -5.82
CA ALA A 291 5.21 -5.41 -7.16
C ALA A 291 5.89 -4.50 -8.18
N LEU A 292 5.63 -3.19 -8.08
CA LEU A 292 6.23 -2.20 -8.97
C LEU A 292 7.75 -2.06 -8.77
N ASP A 293 8.28 -2.37 -7.58
CA ASP A 293 9.74 -2.44 -7.36
C ASP A 293 10.39 -3.47 -8.31
N PHE A 294 9.75 -4.62 -8.54
CA PHE A 294 10.21 -5.64 -9.46
C PHE A 294 9.92 -5.28 -10.93
N GLU A 295 8.68 -4.93 -11.22
CA GLU A 295 8.21 -4.67 -12.58
C GLU A 295 8.95 -3.50 -13.24
N SER A 296 9.23 -2.43 -12.49
CA SER A 296 9.99 -1.27 -13.01
C SER A 296 11.42 -1.63 -13.46
N LEU A 297 11.96 -2.73 -12.97
CA LEU A 297 13.28 -3.26 -13.32
C LEU A 297 13.22 -4.49 -14.24
N GLY A 298 12.03 -4.79 -14.79
CA GLY A 298 11.85 -5.88 -15.75
C GLY A 298 11.82 -7.27 -15.12
N VAL A 299 11.42 -7.39 -13.86
CA VAL A 299 11.31 -8.66 -13.14
C VAL A 299 9.84 -9.05 -12.99
N PRO A 300 9.38 -10.19 -13.53
CA PRO A 300 8.01 -10.63 -13.36
C PRO A 300 7.71 -11.02 -11.92
N VAL A 301 6.44 -10.82 -11.51
CA VAL A 301 6.00 -11.01 -10.14
C VAL A 301 5.10 -12.23 -10.00
N VAL A 302 5.29 -13.01 -8.93
CA VAL A 302 4.37 -14.07 -8.50
C VAL A 302 3.74 -13.67 -7.18
N THR A 303 2.42 -13.61 -7.14
CA THR A 303 1.66 -13.31 -5.92
C THR A 303 0.24 -13.86 -6.01
N ILE A 304 -0.54 -13.69 -4.94
CA ILE A 304 -1.94 -14.11 -4.94
C ILE A 304 -2.84 -13.05 -5.64
N GLY A 305 -3.79 -13.49 -6.44
CA GLY A 305 -4.74 -12.61 -7.15
C GLY A 305 -5.77 -11.99 -6.22
N LYS A 306 -5.34 -11.10 -5.30
CA LYS A 306 -6.21 -10.44 -4.31
C LYS A 306 -5.78 -9.00 -4.03
N GLY A 307 -6.77 -8.17 -3.64
CA GLY A 307 -6.53 -6.81 -3.20
C GLY A 307 -5.84 -5.96 -4.25
N GLY A 308 -4.94 -5.09 -3.83
CA GLY A 308 -4.23 -4.17 -4.71
C GLY A 308 -3.37 -4.82 -5.78
N PHE A 309 -2.97 -6.08 -5.60
CA PHE A 309 -2.21 -6.80 -6.63
C PHE A 309 -2.99 -6.99 -7.94
N LEU A 310 -4.32 -6.97 -7.90
CA LEU A 310 -5.14 -6.96 -9.12
C LEU A 310 -5.10 -5.62 -9.87
N ASP A 311 -4.53 -4.58 -9.27
CA ASP A 311 -4.26 -3.28 -9.90
C ASP A 311 -2.80 -3.14 -10.36
N THR A 312 -1.86 -3.83 -9.71
CA THR A 312 -0.41 -3.69 -9.94
C THR A 312 0.26 -4.90 -10.57
N VAL A 313 -0.45 -5.99 -10.83
CA VAL A 313 0.05 -7.16 -11.56
C VAL A 313 -1.02 -7.61 -12.55
N ILE A 314 -0.67 -7.70 -13.82
CA ILE A 314 -1.56 -8.22 -14.87
C ILE A 314 -1.24 -9.69 -15.08
N ASP A 315 -2.20 -10.55 -14.68
CA ASP A 315 -2.05 -12.01 -14.75
C ASP A 315 -1.70 -12.49 -16.18
N HIS A 316 -0.69 -13.36 -16.31
CA HIS A 316 -0.12 -13.86 -17.56
C HIS A 316 0.48 -12.80 -18.50
N HIS A 317 0.71 -11.57 -17.99
CA HIS A 317 1.34 -10.47 -18.72
C HIS A 317 2.55 -9.89 -17.97
N THR A 318 2.37 -9.40 -16.75
CA THR A 318 3.49 -8.85 -15.95
C THR A 318 3.93 -9.79 -14.84
N GLY A 319 3.15 -10.86 -14.62
CA GLY A 319 3.41 -11.86 -13.60
C GLY A 319 2.38 -12.98 -13.62
N LEU A 320 2.40 -13.83 -12.59
CA LEU A 320 1.45 -14.91 -12.40
C LEU A 320 0.70 -14.75 -11.08
N LEU A 321 -0.63 -14.67 -11.18
CA LEU A 321 -1.53 -14.52 -10.04
C LEU A 321 -2.17 -15.85 -9.69
N TYR A 322 -1.81 -16.44 -8.56
CA TYR A 322 -2.46 -17.66 -8.10
C TYR A 322 -3.70 -17.37 -7.24
N LYS A 323 -4.57 -18.35 -7.12
CA LYS A 323 -5.80 -18.30 -6.30
C LYS A 323 -5.65 -19.12 -5.01
N ARG A 324 -4.83 -20.16 -5.03
CA ARG A 324 -4.57 -21.07 -3.92
C ARG A 324 -3.06 -21.18 -3.68
N TYR A 325 -2.66 -21.32 -2.44
CA TYR A 325 -1.23 -21.34 -2.05
C TYR A 325 -0.42 -22.48 -2.67
N ASP A 326 -1.06 -23.60 -3.00
CA ASP A 326 -0.41 -24.75 -3.65
C ASP A 326 0.01 -24.46 -5.10
N GLU A 327 -0.55 -23.41 -5.73
CA GLU A 327 -0.18 -22.97 -7.08
C GLU A 327 1.11 -22.14 -7.10
N LEU A 328 1.57 -21.60 -5.93
CA LEU A 328 2.77 -20.76 -5.83
C LEU A 328 4.02 -21.43 -6.39
N VAL A 329 4.26 -22.70 -6.02
CA VAL A 329 5.43 -23.47 -6.49
C VAL A 329 5.45 -23.55 -8.02
N GLY A 330 4.34 -23.96 -8.62
CA GLY A 330 4.23 -24.08 -10.07
C GLY A 330 4.51 -22.76 -10.79
N ASN A 331 3.92 -21.65 -10.29
CA ASN A 331 4.10 -20.33 -10.89
C ASN A 331 5.54 -19.82 -10.79
N VAL A 332 6.21 -20.03 -9.65
CA VAL A 332 7.63 -19.66 -9.48
C VAL A 332 8.51 -20.50 -10.40
N VAL A 333 8.33 -21.83 -10.41
CA VAL A 333 9.10 -22.76 -11.23
C VAL A 333 8.90 -22.48 -12.72
N GLU A 334 7.68 -22.17 -13.15
CA GLU A 334 7.36 -21.79 -14.53
C GLU A 334 8.22 -20.60 -14.99
N LEU A 335 8.24 -19.52 -14.21
CA LEU A 335 9.00 -18.32 -14.56
C LEU A 335 10.52 -18.50 -14.39
N LEU A 336 10.98 -19.43 -13.56
CA LEU A 336 12.39 -19.79 -13.47
C LEU A 336 12.87 -20.56 -14.69
N LYS A 337 12.05 -21.48 -15.24
CA LYS A 337 12.40 -22.38 -16.34
C LYS A 337 12.10 -21.79 -17.73
N ASP A 338 11.07 -20.95 -17.87
CA ASP A 338 10.63 -20.34 -19.14
C ASP A 338 11.23 -18.95 -19.33
N LYS A 339 12.44 -18.89 -19.88
CA LYS A 339 13.19 -17.66 -20.10
C LYS A 339 12.46 -16.67 -21.02
N GLU A 340 11.81 -17.15 -22.08
CA GLU A 340 11.12 -16.27 -23.04
C GLU A 340 9.91 -15.61 -22.41
N LYS A 341 9.11 -16.36 -21.66
CA LYS A 341 7.99 -15.83 -20.88
C LYS A 341 8.45 -14.84 -19.83
N ASN A 342 9.54 -15.15 -19.10
CA ASN A 342 10.10 -14.31 -18.06
C ASN A 342 10.54 -12.95 -18.62
N ILE A 343 11.24 -12.92 -19.76
CA ILE A 343 11.67 -11.68 -20.42
C ILE A 343 10.45 -10.86 -20.87
N ARG A 344 9.51 -11.50 -21.58
CA ARG A 344 8.30 -10.81 -22.07
C ARG A 344 7.50 -10.20 -20.92
N PHE A 345 7.27 -10.95 -19.84
CA PHE A 345 6.56 -10.43 -18.67
C PHE A 345 7.30 -9.27 -18.01
N GLY A 346 8.63 -9.32 -17.98
CA GLY A 346 9.45 -8.23 -17.48
C GLY A 346 9.29 -6.95 -18.32
N GLU A 347 9.29 -7.06 -19.64
CA GLU A 347 9.09 -5.92 -20.55
C GLU A 347 7.68 -5.31 -20.39
N GLU A 348 6.64 -6.14 -20.31
CA GLU A 348 5.27 -5.68 -20.06
C GLU A 348 5.14 -5.06 -18.64
N GLY A 349 5.90 -5.58 -17.65
CA GLY A 349 5.98 -5.04 -16.29
C GLY A 349 6.55 -3.62 -16.25
N ILE A 350 7.60 -3.33 -17.02
CA ILE A 350 8.14 -1.97 -17.15
C ILE A 350 7.07 -1.01 -17.66
N CYS A 351 6.33 -1.40 -18.71
CA CYS A 351 5.26 -0.58 -19.27
C CYS A 351 4.12 -0.34 -18.25
N LEU A 352 3.78 -1.35 -17.44
CA LEU A 352 2.78 -1.21 -16.40
C LEU A 352 3.27 -0.26 -15.29
N ALA A 353 4.50 -0.43 -14.81
CA ALA A 353 5.06 0.42 -13.76
C ALA A 353 5.12 1.89 -14.19
N GLU A 354 5.41 2.19 -15.46
CA GLU A 354 5.41 3.55 -16.01
C GLU A 354 4.02 4.20 -15.95
N SER A 355 2.94 3.43 -15.99
CA SER A 355 1.58 3.98 -15.84
C SER A 355 1.31 4.61 -14.46
N PHE A 356 2.09 4.23 -13.45
CA PHE A 356 2.04 4.78 -12.08
C PHE A 356 3.08 5.89 -11.84
N ALA A 357 3.80 6.32 -12.88
CA ALA A 357 4.80 7.37 -12.75
C ALA A 357 4.17 8.68 -12.24
N PRO A 358 4.94 9.50 -11.49
CA PRO A 358 4.43 10.74 -10.89
C PRO A 358 3.71 11.65 -11.88
N GLN A 359 4.24 11.83 -13.09
CA GLN A 359 3.63 12.68 -14.13
C GLN A 359 2.23 12.23 -14.57
N ASN A 360 1.91 10.93 -14.43
CA ASN A 360 0.62 10.36 -14.82
C ASN A 360 -0.42 10.42 -13.69
N ILE A 361 0.05 10.55 -12.44
CA ILE A 361 -0.81 10.49 -11.24
C ILE A 361 -1.02 11.88 -10.62
N ILE A 362 -0.02 12.76 -10.67
CA ILE A 362 -0.05 14.03 -9.94
C ILE A 362 -1.18 14.96 -10.39
N THR A 363 -1.53 14.93 -11.67
CA THR A 363 -2.64 15.72 -12.22
C THR A 363 -3.98 15.34 -11.59
N GLN A 364 -4.20 14.06 -11.27
CA GLN A 364 -5.41 13.61 -10.60
C GLN A 364 -5.52 14.16 -9.17
N TRP A 365 -4.39 14.34 -8.48
CA TRP A 365 -4.34 15.01 -7.18
C TRP A 365 -4.63 16.49 -7.29
N HIS A 366 -4.05 17.18 -8.29
CA HIS A 366 -4.31 18.59 -8.54
C HIS A 366 -5.79 18.83 -8.86
N ASP A 367 -6.37 18.03 -9.75
CA ASP A 367 -7.79 18.11 -10.10
C ASP A 367 -8.70 17.91 -8.87
N LEU A 368 -8.34 16.98 -7.98
CA LEU A 368 -9.07 16.75 -6.74
C LEU A 368 -8.94 17.94 -5.77
N PHE A 369 -7.76 18.53 -5.63
CA PHE A 369 -7.56 19.71 -4.78
C PHE A 369 -8.37 20.90 -5.31
N GLU A 370 -8.33 21.14 -6.61
CA GLU A 370 -9.15 22.18 -7.28
C GLU A 370 -10.65 21.94 -7.05
N LEU A 371 -11.11 20.68 -7.14
CA LEU A 371 -12.51 20.32 -6.92
C LEU A 371 -12.92 20.62 -5.48
N VAL A 372 -12.09 20.24 -4.49
CA VAL A 372 -12.35 20.51 -3.06
C VAL A 372 -12.23 22.01 -2.75
N TYR A 373 -11.27 22.71 -3.34
CA TYR A 373 -11.14 24.16 -3.21
C TYR A 373 -12.43 24.88 -3.59
N ARG A 374 -13.08 24.43 -4.69
CA ARG A 374 -14.36 24.95 -5.20
C ARG A 374 -15.60 24.39 -4.51
N ASP A 375 -15.46 23.72 -3.36
CA ASP A 375 -16.57 23.08 -2.61
C ASP A 375 -17.37 22.03 -3.39
N LYS A 376 -16.74 21.34 -4.35
CA LYS A 376 -17.32 20.23 -5.08
C LYS A 376 -16.89 18.89 -4.48
N GLU A 377 -17.73 17.86 -4.65
CA GLU A 377 -17.43 16.49 -4.23
C GLU A 377 -17.04 15.62 -5.44
N PRO A 378 -16.22 14.55 -5.24
CA PRO A 378 -15.92 13.59 -6.30
C PRO A 378 -17.19 12.94 -6.87
N GLU A 379 -17.21 12.72 -8.18
CA GLU A 379 -18.31 12.00 -8.80
C GLU A 379 -18.25 10.51 -8.49
N TYR A 380 -19.42 9.94 -8.14
CA TYR A 380 -19.55 8.50 -8.00
C TYR A 380 -19.38 7.81 -9.36
N ARG A 381 -18.50 6.82 -9.41
CA ARG A 381 -18.31 5.96 -10.58
C ARG A 381 -18.09 4.51 -10.15
N VAL A 382 -18.40 3.57 -11.02
CA VAL A 382 -18.01 2.16 -10.86
C VAL A 382 -16.77 1.95 -11.72
N PRO A 383 -15.60 1.70 -11.11
CA PRO A 383 -14.38 1.53 -11.88
C PRO A 383 -14.47 0.32 -12.81
N ASP A 384 -13.81 0.39 -13.96
CA ASP A 384 -13.56 -0.78 -14.78
C ASP A 384 -12.48 -1.65 -14.09
N SER A 385 -12.92 -2.71 -13.44
CA SER A 385 -12.09 -3.65 -12.70
C SER A 385 -12.77 -5.03 -12.67
N PHE A 386 -12.10 -6.01 -12.09
CA PHE A 386 -12.59 -7.40 -12.04
C PHE A 386 -13.95 -7.52 -11.33
N MET A 387 -14.98 -7.93 -12.08
CA MET A 387 -16.36 -8.07 -11.56
C MET A 387 -16.52 -9.24 -10.57
N GLY A 388 -15.60 -10.21 -10.59
CA GLY A 388 -15.64 -11.39 -9.72
C GLY A 388 -15.04 -11.17 -8.32
N THR A 389 -14.42 -10.02 -8.06
CA THR A 389 -13.76 -9.72 -6.79
C THR A 389 -14.62 -8.83 -5.89
N ASN A 390 -14.37 -8.87 -4.58
CA ASN A 390 -15.01 -8.01 -3.58
C ASN A 390 -16.55 -7.99 -3.62
N LEU A 391 -17.20 -9.03 -4.16
CA LEU A 391 -18.66 -9.03 -4.39
C LEU A 391 -19.14 -7.83 -5.22
N LYS A 392 -18.31 -7.34 -6.16
CA LYS A 392 -18.55 -6.08 -6.88
C LYS A 392 -19.92 -6.01 -7.52
N LYS A 393 -20.38 -7.08 -8.20
CA LYS A 393 -21.71 -7.13 -8.82
C LYS A 393 -22.82 -6.86 -7.81
N TYR A 394 -22.75 -7.52 -6.64
CA TYR A 394 -23.73 -7.32 -5.56
C TYR A 394 -23.66 -5.90 -5.00
N ARG A 395 -22.46 -5.39 -4.73
CA ARG A 395 -22.26 -4.04 -4.20
C ARG A 395 -22.76 -2.96 -5.16
N ALA A 396 -22.47 -3.11 -6.46
CA ALA A 396 -22.95 -2.18 -7.48
C ALA A 396 -24.49 -2.19 -7.58
N LEU A 397 -25.12 -3.38 -7.55
CA LEU A 397 -26.56 -3.52 -7.53
C LEU A 397 -27.17 -2.90 -6.26
N ASN A 398 -26.61 -3.22 -5.08
CA ASN A 398 -27.05 -2.65 -3.80
C ASN A 398 -27.00 -1.11 -3.80
N ARG A 399 -25.90 -0.52 -4.31
CA ARG A 399 -25.78 0.93 -4.46
C ARG A 399 -26.83 1.51 -5.43
N ARG A 400 -27.08 0.82 -6.56
CA ARG A 400 -28.10 1.25 -7.52
C ARG A 400 -29.49 1.31 -6.88
N ILE A 401 -29.87 0.28 -6.10
CA ILE A 401 -31.14 0.23 -5.36
C ILE A 401 -31.21 1.39 -4.36
N LYS A 402 -30.15 1.61 -3.56
CA LYS A 402 -30.08 2.70 -2.59
C LYS A 402 -30.24 4.08 -3.24
N ASN A 403 -29.60 4.30 -4.37
CA ASN A 403 -29.70 5.56 -5.10
C ASN A 403 -31.14 5.78 -5.66
N LEU A 404 -31.77 4.73 -6.18
CA LEU A 404 -33.15 4.82 -6.71
C LEU A 404 -34.18 5.05 -5.59
N CYS A 405 -34.01 4.41 -4.45
CA CYS A 405 -34.94 4.53 -3.32
C CYS A 405 -34.64 5.74 -2.41
N GLY A 406 -33.52 6.43 -2.58
CA GLY A 406 -33.11 7.53 -1.70
C GLY A 406 -32.77 7.11 -0.26
N ILE A 407 -32.51 5.83 -0.01
CA ILE A 407 -32.28 5.26 1.33
C ILE A 407 -30.94 4.51 1.38
N GLU A 408 -30.36 4.36 2.57
CA GLU A 408 -29.11 3.59 2.79
C GLU A 408 -29.36 2.14 3.30
N TYR A 409 -30.59 1.66 3.23
CA TYR A 409 -30.93 0.24 3.44
C TYR A 409 -31.18 -0.46 2.10
N PRO A 410 -30.83 -1.75 1.97
CA PRO A 410 -30.23 -2.68 2.95
C PRO A 410 -28.82 -2.30 3.37
N LEU A 411 -28.29 -2.93 4.43
CA LEU A 411 -26.94 -2.70 4.95
C LEU A 411 -25.88 -2.95 3.87
N SER A 412 -24.78 -2.21 3.92
CA SER A 412 -23.60 -2.49 3.09
C SER A 412 -22.90 -3.77 3.52
N VAL A 413 -22.17 -4.41 2.60
CA VAL A 413 -21.41 -5.62 2.93
C VAL A 413 -20.41 -5.38 4.05
N ILE A 414 -19.71 -4.24 4.07
CA ILE A 414 -18.80 -3.89 5.17
C ILE A 414 -19.55 -3.64 6.49
N GLY A 415 -20.77 -3.16 6.43
CA GLY A 415 -21.66 -3.04 7.59
C GLY A 415 -22.01 -4.41 8.17
N LEU A 416 -22.34 -5.37 7.32
CA LEU A 416 -22.61 -6.75 7.72
C LEU A 416 -21.35 -7.44 8.28
N GLU A 417 -20.18 -7.24 7.64
CA GLU A 417 -18.90 -7.72 8.16
C GLU A 417 -18.57 -7.15 9.55
N SER A 418 -18.80 -5.84 9.74
CA SER A 418 -18.58 -5.18 11.04
C SER A 418 -19.53 -5.69 12.12
N PHE A 419 -20.79 -5.92 11.76
CA PHE A 419 -21.78 -6.51 12.67
C PHE A 419 -21.37 -7.93 13.07
N ALA A 420 -21.02 -8.78 12.11
CA ALA A 420 -20.58 -10.15 12.37
C ALA A 420 -19.37 -10.18 13.32
N ARG A 421 -18.37 -9.32 13.10
CA ARG A 421 -17.20 -9.20 14.00
C ARG A 421 -17.59 -8.80 15.43
N LYS A 422 -18.53 -7.85 15.59
CA LYS A 422 -19.04 -7.45 16.91
C LYS A 422 -19.74 -8.61 17.63
N VAL A 423 -20.50 -9.42 16.90
CA VAL A 423 -21.17 -10.62 17.44
C VAL A 423 -20.14 -11.68 17.87
N LEU A 424 -19.18 -12.01 17.00
CA LEU A 424 -18.13 -12.98 17.30
C LEU A 424 -17.29 -12.58 18.51
N ARG A 425 -16.90 -11.30 18.63
CA ARG A 425 -16.21 -10.78 19.83
C ARG A 425 -17.02 -10.98 21.12
N LYS A 426 -18.36 -10.78 21.07
CA LYS A 426 -19.23 -11.02 22.25
C LYS A 426 -19.36 -12.50 22.61
N LEU A 427 -19.13 -13.40 21.64
CA LEU A 427 -19.18 -14.86 21.83
C LEU A 427 -17.80 -15.45 22.20
N GLY A 428 -16.77 -14.61 22.44
CA GLY A 428 -15.42 -15.07 22.81
C GLY A 428 -14.67 -15.76 21.67
N LYS A 429 -15.05 -15.50 20.42
CA LYS A 429 -14.41 -16.04 19.21
C LYS A 429 -13.74 -14.94 18.40
#